data_cbf42087d6a825e01d32b5ec2fc1d515
#
_entry.id   cbf42087d6a825e01d32b5ec2fc1d515
#
_cell.length_a   1.000
_cell.length_b   1.000
_cell.length_c   1.000
_cell.angle_alpha   90.00
_cell.angle_beta   90.00
_cell.angle_gamma   90.00
#
_symmetry.space_group_name_H-M   'P 1'
#
loop_
_entity.id
_entity.type
_entity.pdbx_description
1 polymer ?
#
loop_
_entity_poly.entity_id
_entity_poly.type
_entity_poly.pdbx_seq_one_letter_code
_entity_poly.pdbx_strand_id
1 'polypeptide(L)'
;MKNFLCEDFLLSNETARRLYHEHASHQPIYDYHCHLNPAEVAQDRQFENMSKIWLEGDHYKWRGMRSAGIDERLITGGASDYDKFMAWAKTVPQTLGNPLYHWTHLELRRPFGITGTLLSPETADQIWHEGNELLATPEFSARGIMKQMNVVMAGTTDDPIDSLEHHKAIAQDNSFDVKVLPSWRPDKAFKIELDGFADYLQKLGMVADVEITRFHHLLSALDSRLTHFNDHGCRGADHGIEVVRYAPIPSESDLDALLTRRLNGETLTDLECAQFSTAVQVWLGKRYAAMGWVMQLHIGAQRNNNTRMFQLLGADAGFDSISDKTFAFELAHLLDEMDQSNELPRTILYCLNPRDNEMMATMIGNFQGGGIAGKVQFGSGWWFNDQKDGMQRQMEQLSQLGLLSQFVGMLTDSRSFLSYTRHEYFRRILCDMLGRWAENGEVPNDMSLLGPMVEDICFGNAKRYFEERA
;
A
#
# COMPACT_ATOMS: atom_id res chain seq x y z
N MET A 1 2.37 -26.41 25.12
CA MET A 1 1.45 -25.69 24.20
C MET A 1 1.83 -24.22 24.24
N LYS A 2 1.99 -23.57 23.08
CA LYS A 2 2.30 -22.13 23.04
C LYS A 2 1.04 -21.32 23.38
N ASN A 3 1.19 -20.30 24.20
CA ASN A 3 0.11 -19.35 24.43
C ASN A 3 -0.11 -18.48 23.21
N PHE A 4 -1.35 -18.05 22.96
CA PHE A 4 -1.67 -17.13 21.89
C PHE A 4 -0.94 -15.80 22.10
N LEU A 5 -0.35 -15.25 21.03
CA LEU A 5 0.46 -14.01 21.06
C LEU A 5 1.57 -14.00 22.13
N CYS A 6 2.19 -15.14 22.44
CA CYS A 6 3.43 -15.15 23.21
C CYS A 6 4.56 -14.46 22.41
N GLU A 7 5.73 -14.23 23.06
CA GLU A 7 6.89 -13.60 22.37
C GLU A 7 7.29 -14.34 21.10
N ASP A 8 7.09 -15.67 21.06
CA ASP A 8 7.37 -16.53 19.90
C ASP A 8 6.13 -16.79 19.01
N PHE A 9 5.16 -15.87 19.02
CA PHE A 9 3.99 -15.95 18.15
C PHE A 9 4.42 -16.09 16.68
N LEU A 10 3.85 -17.04 15.96
CA LEU A 10 4.19 -17.45 14.58
C LEU A 10 5.61 -18.00 14.36
N LEU A 11 6.46 -18.09 15.36
CA LEU A 11 7.82 -18.62 15.23
C LEU A 11 7.84 -20.09 15.66
N SER A 12 7.98 -21.02 14.72
CA SER A 12 7.77 -22.46 14.96
C SER A 12 9.00 -23.18 15.51
N ASN A 13 10.21 -22.67 15.25
CA ASN A 13 11.48 -23.33 15.54
C ASN A 13 12.53 -22.37 16.12
N GLU A 14 13.69 -22.90 16.53
CA GLU A 14 14.74 -22.11 17.19
C GLU A 14 15.39 -21.12 16.24
N THR A 15 15.67 -21.53 15.01
CA THR A 15 16.27 -20.66 13.99
C THR A 15 15.37 -19.47 13.68
N ALA A 16 14.04 -19.71 13.56
CA ALA A 16 13.05 -18.64 13.37
C ALA A 16 13.04 -17.64 14.53
N ARG A 17 13.12 -18.14 15.79
CA ARG A 17 13.19 -17.27 16.98
C ARG A 17 14.43 -16.40 16.97
N ARG A 18 15.59 -16.98 16.68
CA ARG A 18 16.85 -16.23 16.58
C ARG A 18 16.80 -15.19 15.49
N LEU A 19 16.35 -15.54 14.28
CA LEU A 19 16.21 -14.59 13.17
C LEU A 19 15.30 -13.42 13.53
N TYR A 20 14.19 -13.70 14.23
CA TYR A 20 13.27 -12.64 14.62
C TYR A 20 13.84 -11.77 15.75
N HIS A 21 14.26 -12.36 16.87
CA HIS A 21 14.65 -11.60 18.05
C HIS A 21 16.02 -10.90 17.90
N GLU A 22 16.98 -11.53 17.21
CA GLU A 22 18.33 -10.98 17.04
C GLU A 22 18.43 -10.01 15.84
N HIS A 23 17.60 -10.18 14.78
CA HIS A 23 17.75 -9.46 13.51
C HIS A 23 16.52 -8.64 13.09
N ALA A 24 15.32 -9.24 13.07
CA ALA A 24 14.14 -8.60 12.48
C ALA A 24 13.42 -7.59 13.39
N SER A 25 13.28 -7.94 14.70
CA SER A 25 12.39 -7.19 15.62
C SER A 25 12.84 -5.75 15.87
N HIS A 26 14.14 -5.48 15.76
CA HIS A 26 14.76 -4.19 16.04
C HIS A 26 14.83 -3.27 14.83
N GLN A 27 14.53 -3.78 13.63
CA GLN A 27 14.60 -2.98 12.43
C GLN A 27 13.58 -1.85 12.45
N PRO A 28 13.92 -0.64 11.99
CA PRO A 28 12.95 0.44 11.83
C PRO A 28 11.87 0.07 10.81
N ILE A 29 10.78 0.82 10.81
CA ILE A 29 9.73 0.69 9.79
C ILE A 29 9.97 1.74 8.70
N TYR A 30 10.12 1.28 7.47
CA TYR A 30 10.15 2.05 6.25
C TYR A 30 8.89 1.74 5.45
N ASP A 31 7.80 2.47 5.72
CA ASP A 31 6.49 2.22 5.14
C ASP A 31 6.33 3.01 3.84
N TYR A 32 6.89 2.49 2.77
CA TYR A 32 7.01 3.19 1.49
C TYR A 32 5.69 3.37 0.71
N HIS A 33 4.60 2.81 1.19
CA HIS A 33 3.25 3.03 0.65
C HIS A 33 2.19 2.84 1.72
N CYS A 34 1.45 3.88 2.00
CA CYS A 34 0.28 3.88 2.89
C CYS A 34 -0.77 4.89 2.42
N HIS A 35 -1.92 4.86 3.06
CA HIS A 35 -3.02 5.81 2.84
C HIS A 35 -3.29 6.69 4.08
N LEU A 36 -2.29 6.90 4.93
CA LEU A 36 -2.42 7.81 6.06
C LEU A 36 -2.71 9.23 5.58
N ASN A 37 -3.60 9.90 6.29
CA ASN A 37 -3.90 11.29 6.00
C ASN A 37 -2.75 12.20 6.52
N PRO A 38 -2.01 12.88 5.64
CA PRO A 38 -0.89 13.74 6.06
C PRO A 38 -1.33 14.90 6.97
N ALA A 39 -2.59 15.33 6.89
CA ALA A 39 -3.13 16.35 7.80
C ALA A 39 -3.14 15.89 9.26
N GLU A 40 -3.45 14.61 9.52
CA GLU A 40 -3.45 14.06 10.88
C GLU A 40 -2.03 14.03 11.48
N VAL A 41 -1.02 13.75 10.66
CA VAL A 41 0.38 13.80 11.08
C VAL A 41 0.85 15.23 11.28
N ALA A 42 0.48 16.15 10.37
CA ALA A 42 0.85 17.57 10.47
C ALA A 42 0.29 18.22 11.73
N GLN A 43 -0.97 17.91 12.07
CA GLN A 43 -1.69 18.44 13.23
C GLN A 43 -1.40 17.65 14.51
N ASP A 44 -0.65 16.54 14.41
CA ASP A 44 -0.42 15.60 15.51
C ASP A 44 -1.74 15.16 16.18
N ARG A 45 -2.68 14.64 15.37
CA ARG A 45 -4.03 14.30 15.81
C ARG A 45 -4.00 13.43 17.07
N GLN A 46 -4.72 13.89 18.09
CA GLN A 46 -5.09 13.08 19.23
C GLN A 46 -6.42 12.39 18.91
N PHE A 47 -6.45 11.05 18.96
CA PHE A 47 -7.66 10.30 18.61
C PHE A 47 -8.66 10.34 19.77
N GLU A 48 -9.90 10.59 19.45
CA GLU A 48 -10.97 10.83 20.42
C GLU A 48 -11.34 9.57 21.23
N ASN A 49 -11.22 8.40 20.61
CA ASN A 49 -11.52 7.10 21.23
C ASN A 49 -11.07 5.91 20.36
N MET A 50 -11.20 4.69 20.92
CA MET A 50 -10.83 3.44 20.25
C MET A 50 -11.56 3.20 18.93
N SER A 51 -12.82 3.61 18.75
CA SER A 51 -13.54 3.49 17.49
C SER A 51 -12.94 4.37 16.43
N LYS A 52 -12.54 5.59 16.76
CA LYS A 52 -11.95 6.53 15.84
C LYS A 52 -10.62 6.03 15.26
N ILE A 53 -9.72 5.61 16.12
CA ILE A 53 -8.42 5.12 15.67
C ILE A 53 -8.50 3.75 14.97
N TRP A 54 -9.51 2.95 15.30
CA TRP A 54 -9.55 1.53 14.92
C TRP A 54 -10.49 1.20 13.76
N LEU A 55 -11.65 1.88 13.71
CA LEU A 55 -12.71 1.56 12.76
C LEU A 55 -12.91 2.61 11.67
N GLU A 56 -12.43 3.85 11.88
CA GLU A 56 -12.58 4.91 10.91
C GLU A 56 -11.78 4.58 9.63
N GLY A 57 -12.48 4.45 8.49
CA GLY A 57 -11.86 4.13 7.21
C GLY A 57 -11.34 2.69 7.03
N ASP A 58 -11.53 1.79 7.98
CA ASP A 58 -11.05 0.40 7.89
C ASP A 58 -12.07 -0.52 7.24
N HIS A 59 -12.04 -0.58 5.92
CA HIS A 59 -12.94 -1.44 5.15
C HIS A 59 -12.71 -2.96 5.35
N TYR A 60 -11.57 -3.41 5.88
CA TYR A 60 -11.33 -4.80 6.28
C TYR A 60 -12.21 -5.18 7.47
N LYS A 61 -12.19 -4.37 8.53
CA LYS A 61 -13.01 -4.57 9.73
C LYS A 61 -14.49 -4.46 9.40
N TRP A 62 -14.90 -3.47 8.59
CA TRP A 62 -16.29 -3.32 8.14
C TRP A 62 -16.80 -4.56 7.39
N ARG A 63 -15.97 -5.15 6.53
CA ARG A 63 -16.30 -6.39 5.82
C ARG A 63 -16.50 -7.55 6.79
N GLY A 64 -15.64 -7.69 7.80
CA GLY A 64 -15.77 -8.67 8.87
C GLY A 64 -17.06 -8.50 9.67
N MET A 65 -17.38 -7.27 10.07
CA MET A 65 -18.61 -6.93 10.81
C MET A 65 -19.88 -7.27 10.00
N ARG A 66 -19.92 -6.95 8.70
CA ARG A 66 -21.03 -7.32 7.82
C ARG A 66 -21.18 -8.84 7.71
N SER A 67 -20.06 -9.57 7.59
CA SER A 67 -20.08 -11.03 7.57
C SER A 67 -20.61 -11.65 8.86
N ALA A 68 -20.42 -10.97 9.99
CA ALA A 68 -20.96 -11.34 11.30
C ALA A 68 -22.44 -10.89 11.48
N GLY A 69 -23.06 -10.29 10.46
CA GLY A 69 -24.47 -9.86 10.50
C GLY A 69 -24.72 -8.57 11.29
N ILE A 70 -23.68 -7.75 11.49
CA ILE A 70 -23.82 -6.45 12.15
C ILE A 70 -24.55 -5.47 11.23
N ASP A 71 -25.52 -4.75 11.78
CA ASP A 71 -26.28 -3.72 11.07
C ASP A 71 -25.38 -2.55 10.63
N GLU A 72 -25.60 -2.03 9.43
CA GLU A 72 -24.75 -0.97 8.85
C GLU A 72 -24.72 0.31 9.69
N ARG A 73 -25.78 0.57 10.47
CA ARG A 73 -25.82 1.69 11.43
C ARG A 73 -24.70 1.61 12.46
N LEU A 74 -24.27 0.39 12.83
CA LEU A 74 -23.19 0.10 13.78
C LEU A 74 -21.81 -0.02 13.11
N ILE A 75 -21.72 0.10 11.78
CA ILE A 75 -20.47 0.01 11.01
C ILE A 75 -20.07 1.39 10.51
N THR A 76 -20.74 1.88 9.47
CA THR A 76 -20.49 3.18 8.84
C THR A 76 -21.56 4.23 9.16
N GLY A 77 -22.72 3.81 9.71
CA GLY A 77 -23.84 4.70 9.99
C GLY A 77 -23.70 5.51 11.27
N GLY A 78 -24.82 6.08 11.73
CA GLY A 78 -24.88 7.11 12.78
C GLY A 78 -24.93 6.59 14.23
N ALA A 79 -24.54 5.35 14.51
CA ALA A 79 -24.44 4.85 15.90
C ALA A 79 -23.33 5.57 16.66
N SER A 80 -23.39 5.55 18.02
CA SER A 80 -22.32 6.09 18.83
C SER A 80 -21.02 5.32 18.64
N ASP A 81 -19.88 5.97 18.87
CA ASP A 81 -18.58 5.32 18.76
C ASP A 81 -18.45 4.12 19.70
N TYR A 82 -19.03 4.24 20.90
CA TYR A 82 -19.08 3.14 21.86
C TYR A 82 -19.89 1.94 21.32
N ASP A 83 -21.08 2.17 20.75
CA ASP A 83 -21.89 1.09 20.15
C ASP A 83 -21.17 0.41 18.99
N LYS A 84 -20.43 1.18 18.16
CA LYS A 84 -19.60 0.64 17.08
C LYS A 84 -18.47 -0.22 17.61
N PHE A 85 -17.80 0.22 18.69
CA PHE A 85 -16.76 -0.55 19.34
C PHE A 85 -17.31 -1.86 19.93
N MET A 86 -18.45 -1.81 20.61
CA MET A 86 -19.13 -3.00 21.14
C MET A 86 -19.53 -3.98 20.03
N ALA A 87 -19.97 -3.48 18.87
CA ALA A 87 -20.27 -4.31 17.71
C ALA A 87 -19.01 -4.96 17.13
N TRP A 88 -17.87 -4.24 17.11
CA TRP A 88 -16.58 -4.80 16.76
C TRP A 88 -16.13 -5.86 17.75
N ALA A 89 -16.22 -5.60 19.06
CA ALA A 89 -15.88 -6.56 20.09
C ALA A 89 -16.72 -7.86 20.02
N LYS A 90 -17.97 -7.75 19.61
CA LYS A 90 -18.85 -8.90 19.31
C LYS A 90 -18.39 -9.68 18.07
N THR A 91 -17.79 -9.00 17.11
CA THR A 91 -17.32 -9.58 15.84
C THR A 91 -16.00 -10.32 16.02
N VAL A 92 -15.08 -9.80 16.81
CA VAL A 92 -13.70 -10.31 16.92
C VAL A 92 -13.61 -11.80 17.24
N PRO A 93 -14.34 -12.37 18.22
CA PRO A 93 -14.30 -13.82 18.48
C PRO A 93 -14.73 -14.67 17.28
N GLN A 94 -15.52 -14.13 16.36
CA GLN A 94 -15.96 -14.81 15.14
C GLN A 94 -14.91 -14.78 14.02
N THR A 95 -13.84 -13.98 14.19
CA THR A 95 -12.76 -13.88 13.19
C THR A 95 -11.64 -14.89 13.38
N LEU A 96 -11.82 -15.93 14.21
CA LEU A 96 -10.85 -17.03 14.35
C LEU A 96 -10.55 -17.65 12.97
N GLY A 97 -9.24 -17.70 12.62
CA GLY A 97 -8.78 -18.11 11.29
C GLY A 97 -8.70 -16.98 10.25
N ASN A 98 -9.31 -15.83 10.50
CA ASN A 98 -9.15 -14.63 9.70
C ASN A 98 -7.98 -13.78 10.26
N PRO A 99 -7.18 -13.09 9.43
CA PRO A 99 -6.08 -12.25 9.90
C PRO A 99 -6.51 -11.15 10.87
N LEU A 100 -7.76 -10.70 10.83
CA LEU A 100 -8.30 -9.70 11.75
C LEU A 100 -8.18 -10.13 13.22
N TYR A 101 -8.24 -11.42 13.53
CA TYR A 101 -8.03 -11.91 14.89
C TYR A 101 -6.60 -11.65 15.38
N HIS A 102 -5.62 -11.96 14.53
CA HIS A 102 -4.21 -11.71 14.83
C HIS A 102 -3.92 -10.20 14.92
N TRP A 103 -4.35 -9.44 13.92
CA TRP A 103 -4.06 -8.01 13.84
C TRP A 103 -4.68 -7.23 15.00
N THR A 104 -5.96 -7.48 15.30
CA THR A 104 -6.65 -6.86 16.45
C THR A 104 -5.87 -7.01 17.75
N HIS A 105 -5.40 -8.22 18.04
CA HIS A 105 -4.68 -8.48 19.29
C HIS A 105 -3.20 -8.04 19.25
N LEU A 106 -2.56 -7.97 18.07
CA LEU A 106 -1.27 -7.31 17.90
C LEU A 106 -1.38 -5.79 18.09
N GLU A 107 -2.44 -5.18 17.56
CA GLU A 107 -2.73 -3.75 17.72
C GLU A 107 -2.97 -3.40 19.19
N LEU A 108 -3.69 -4.23 19.96
CA LEU A 108 -3.85 -4.08 21.40
C LEU A 108 -2.51 -4.25 22.16
N ARG A 109 -1.70 -5.22 21.73
CA ARG A 109 -0.44 -5.53 22.40
C ARG A 109 0.61 -4.44 22.20
N ARG A 110 0.78 -3.92 20.98
CA ARG A 110 1.97 -3.13 20.64
C ARG A 110 1.90 -1.68 21.04
N PRO A 111 1.05 -0.79 20.56
CA PRO A 111 1.04 0.52 21.18
C PRO A 111 0.41 0.51 22.56
N PHE A 112 -0.70 -0.22 22.79
CA PHE A 112 -1.46 -0.12 24.03
C PHE A 112 -0.91 -0.95 25.19
N GLY A 113 -0.04 -1.95 24.95
CA GLY A 113 0.49 -2.81 26.02
C GLY A 113 -0.55 -3.77 26.63
N ILE A 114 -1.75 -3.89 26.04
CA ILE A 114 -2.81 -4.80 26.50
C ILE A 114 -2.48 -6.21 26.04
N THR A 115 -1.91 -7.02 26.95
CA THR A 115 -1.36 -8.34 26.63
C THR A 115 -2.11 -9.52 27.27
N GLY A 116 -2.85 -9.27 28.33
CA GLY A 116 -3.52 -10.32 29.11
C GLY A 116 -4.99 -10.51 28.78
N THR A 117 -5.57 -9.65 27.96
CA THR A 117 -7.01 -9.60 27.70
C THR A 117 -7.28 -9.70 26.20
N LEU A 118 -8.08 -10.66 25.79
CA LEU A 118 -8.57 -10.79 24.41
C LEU A 118 -9.85 -9.99 24.26
N LEU A 119 -10.03 -9.34 23.12
CA LEU A 119 -11.22 -8.57 22.83
C LEU A 119 -12.43 -9.49 22.58
N SER A 120 -13.42 -9.34 23.40
CA SER A 120 -14.71 -10.04 23.35
C SER A 120 -15.81 -9.16 23.95
N PRO A 121 -17.09 -9.53 23.85
CA PRO A 121 -18.17 -8.78 24.50
C PRO A 121 -17.95 -8.61 26.01
N GLU A 122 -17.38 -9.62 26.67
CA GLU A 122 -17.16 -9.65 28.11
C GLU A 122 -16.01 -8.72 28.57
N THR A 123 -15.06 -8.46 27.70
CA THR A 123 -13.86 -7.65 27.99
C THR A 123 -13.89 -6.27 27.35
N ALA A 124 -14.89 -6.02 26.52
CA ALA A 124 -14.97 -4.81 25.69
C ALA A 124 -14.96 -3.52 26.52
N ASP A 125 -15.74 -3.46 27.59
CA ASP A 125 -15.78 -2.28 28.47
C ASP A 125 -14.40 -1.96 29.08
N GLN A 126 -13.71 -2.98 29.57
CA GLN A 126 -12.37 -2.82 30.11
C GLN A 126 -11.42 -2.26 29.06
N ILE A 127 -11.38 -2.87 27.86
CA ILE A 127 -10.48 -2.44 26.79
C ILE A 127 -10.84 -1.05 26.27
N TRP A 128 -12.14 -0.72 26.20
CA TRP A 128 -12.60 0.62 25.82
C TRP A 128 -12.07 1.69 26.79
N HIS A 129 -12.20 1.47 28.09
CA HIS A 129 -11.75 2.44 29.09
C HIS A 129 -10.23 2.55 29.12
N GLU A 130 -9.52 1.43 29.21
CA GLU A 130 -8.05 1.38 29.22
C GLU A 130 -7.45 1.99 27.95
N GLY A 131 -7.97 1.62 26.77
CA GLY A 131 -7.51 2.18 25.50
C GLY A 131 -7.76 3.68 25.38
N ASN A 132 -8.93 4.17 25.82
CA ASN A 132 -9.25 5.59 25.77
C ASN A 132 -8.43 6.42 26.77
N GLU A 133 -8.10 5.89 27.95
CA GLU A 133 -7.18 6.53 28.89
C GLU A 133 -5.79 6.70 28.26
N LEU A 134 -5.29 5.68 27.58
CA LEU A 134 -4.02 5.76 26.85
C LEU A 134 -4.09 6.75 25.69
N LEU A 135 -5.16 6.70 24.86
CA LEU A 135 -5.36 7.63 23.75
C LEU A 135 -5.43 9.10 24.17
N ALA A 136 -5.75 9.39 25.42
CA ALA A 136 -5.74 10.74 25.96
C ALA A 136 -4.33 11.28 26.27
N THR A 137 -3.29 10.43 26.16
CA THR A 137 -1.90 10.83 26.44
C THR A 137 -1.16 11.23 25.16
N PRO A 138 -0.15 12.11 25.23
CA PRO A 138 0.60 12.55 24.05
C PRO A 138 1.30 11.43 23.28
N GLU A 139 1.67 10.35 23.96
CA GLU A 139 2.32 9.18 23.37
C GLU A 139 1.43 8.46 22.36
N PHE A 140 0.11 8.66 22.43
CA PHE A 140 -0.87 8.05 21.54
C PHE A 140 -1.47 9.03 20.53
N SER A 141 -0.84 10.19 20.33
CA SER A 141 -1.09 11.02 19.16
C SER A 141 -0.62 10.32 17.88
N ALA A 142 -1.00 10.82 16.70
CA ALA A 142 -0.54 10.31 15.41
C ALA A 142 0.99 10.19 15.37
N ARG A 143 1.72 11.24 15.74
CA ARG A 143 3.19 11.23 15.79
C ARG A 143 3.74 10.37 16.92
N GLY A 144 3.07 10.34 18.07
CA GLY A 144 3.45 9.53 19.21
C GLY A 144 3.46 8.04 18.85
N ILE A 145 2.40 7.54 18.19
CA ILE A 145 2.32 6.14 17.71
C ILE A 145 3.41 5.84 16.69
N MET A 146 3.65 6.73 15.72
CA MET A 146 4.73 6.52 14.73
C MET A 146 6.11 6.39 15.41
N LYS A 147 6.39 7.20 16.43
CA LYS A 147 7.63 7.11 17.21
C LYS A 147 7.71 5.81 18.02
N GLN A 148 6.64 5.43 18.72
CA GLN A 148 6.58 4.17 19.48
C GLN A 148 6.82 2.95 18.60
N MET A 149 6.30 2.97 17.37
CA MET A 149 6.43 1.87 16.39
C MET A 149 7.76 1.93 15.62
N ASN A 150 8.67 2.84 15.96
CA ASN A 150 9.98 2.99 15.29
C ASN A 150 9.85 3.23 13.77
N VAL A 151 8.88 4.05 13.36
CA VAL A 151 8.70 4.45 11.97
C VAL A 151 9.71 5.53 11.63
N VAL A 152 10.45 5.36 10.53
CA VAL A 152 11.41 6.35 10.04
C VAL A 152 10.97 7.02 8.76
N MET A 153 10.07 6.37 8.02
CA MET A 153 9.49 6.93 6.80
C MET A 153 8.09 6.38 6.58
N ALA A 154 7.19 7.24 6.09
CA ALA A 154 5.87 6.90 5.59
C ALA A 154 5.64 7.59 4.23
N GLY A 155 5.35 6.79 3.20
CA GLY A 155 4.95 7.28 1.87
C GLY A 155 3.44 7.30 1.76
N THR A 156 2.84 8.49 1.69
CA THR A 156 1.39 8.68 1.56
C THR A 156 0.92 8.44 0.12
N THR A 157 -0.35 8.67 -0.17
CA THR A 157 -0.91 8.54 -1.53
C THR A 157 -1.64 9.82 -1.88
N ASP A 158 -1.12 10.57 -2.88
CA ASP A 158 -1.51 11.95 -3.14
C ASP A 158 -1.83 12.18 -4.61
N ASP A 159 -2.89 12.94 -4.87
CA ASP A 159 -3.32 13.27 -6.23
C ASP A 159 -2.45 14.40 -6.83
N PRO A 160 -2.16 14.40 -8.14
CA PRO A 160 -1.47 15.52 -8.83
C PRO A 160 -1.97 16.92 -8.50
N ILE A 161 -3.24 17.09 -8.16
CA ILE A 161 -3.82 18.39 -7.81
C ILE A 161 -3.57 18.82 -6.35
N ASP A 162 -3.03 17.96 -5.49
CA ASP A 162 -2.85 18.25 -4.07
C ASP A 162 -1.78 19.32 -3.85
N SER A 163 -2.04 20.23 -2.90
CA SER A 163 -1.13 21.34 -2.56
C SER A 163 0.13 20.89 -1.82
N LEU A 164 0.09 19.72 -1.19
CA LEU A 164 1.14 19.16 -0.32
C LEU A 164 1.49 20.04 0.89
N GLU A 165 0.58 20.90 1.32
CA GLU A 165 0.80 21.83 2.43
C GLU A 165 1.13 21.12 3.75
N HIS A 166 0.50 19.97 3.99
CA HIS A 166 0.75 19.17 5.20
C HIS A 166 2.13 18.51 5.17
N HIS A 167 2.57 17.98 4.04
CA HIS A 167 3.92 17.45 3.86
C HIS A 167 4.97 18.53 4.09
N LYS A 168 4.73 19.72 3.54
CA LYS A 168 5.61 20.87 3.76
C LYS A 168 5.67 21.27 5.24
N ALA A 169 4.54 21.30 5.94
CA ALA A 169 4.48 21.62 7.36
C ALA A 169 5.26 20.60 8.20
N ILE A 170 5.07 19.29 7.91
CA ILE A 170 5.80 18.22 8.59
C ILE A 170 7.31 18.34 8.34
N ALA A 171 7.73 18.56 7.10
CA ALA A 171 9.15 18.68 6.74
C ALA A 171 9.85 19.88 7.37
N GLN A 172 9.10 20.92 7.76
CA GLN A 172 9.62 22.11 8.43
C GLN A 172 9.67 21.97 9.96
N ASP A 173 9.03 20.94 10.52
CA ASP A 173 8.97 20.73 11.96
C ASP A 173 10.15 19.88 12.46
N ASN A 174 11.18 20.53 12.98
CA ASN A 174 12.38 19.87 13.50
C ASN A 174 12.14 19.06 14.79
N SER A 175 10.95 19.07 15.38
CA SER A 175 10.58 18.27 16.55
C SER A 175 10.13 16.85 16.18
N PHE A 176 9.98 16.57 14.89
CA PHE A 176 9.50 15.29 14.36
C PHE A 176 10.42 14.73 13.27
N ASP A 177 11.11 13.64 13.60
CA ASP A 177 12.18 13.07 12.77
C ASP A 177 11.67 12.09 11.70
N VAL A 178 10.39 11.68 11.73
CA VAL A 178 9.84 10.74 10.75
C VAL A 178 9.60 11.46 9.42
N LYS A 179 10.16 10.93 8.36
CA LYS A 179 9.91 11.45 7.00
C LYS A 179 8.52 11.04 6.54
N VAL A 180 7.63 12.00 6.30
CA VAL A 180 6.34 11.76 5.66
C VAL A 180 6.40 12.37 4.27
N LEU A 181 6.47 11.51 3.25
CA LEU A 181 6.71 11.91 1.87
C LEU A 181 5.49 11.65 1.01
N PRO A 182 5.15 12.55 0.08
CA PRO A 182 4.06 12.30 -0.86
C PRO A 182 4.45 11.20 -1.85
N SER A 183 3.47 10.39 -2.28
CA SER A 183 3.59 9.52 -3.43
C SER A 183 2.60 9.96 -4.50
N TRP A 184 3.07 10.01 -5.72
CA TRP A 184 2.34 10.51 -6.87
C TRP A 184 1.33 9.49 -7.40
N ARG A 185 0.01 9.79 -7.39
CA ARG A 185 -1.05 8.92 -7.88
C ARG A 185 -1.89 9.58 -8.99
N PRO A 186 -1.48 9.51 -10.25
CA PRO A 186 -2.10 10.24 -11.36
C PRO A 186 -3.22 9.48 -12.08
N ASP A 187 -3.81 8.47 -11.48
CA ASP A 187 -4.74 7.55 -12.15
C ASP A 187 -5.87 8.26 -12.91
N LYS A 188 -6.39 9.36 -12.36
CA LYS A 188 -7.45 10.15 -12.98
C LYS A 188 -7.01 10.86 -14.26
N ALA A 189 -5.70 11.06 -14.48
CA ALA A 189 -5.18 11.73 -15.65
C ALA A 189 -5.07 10.83 -16.89
N PHE A 190 -5.04 9.50 -16.71
CA PHE A 190 -4.95 8.57 -17.83
C PHE A 190 -6.17 7.64 -18.01
N LYS A 191 -7.07 7.58 -17.02
CA LYS A 191 -8.33 6.83 -17.13
C LYS A 191 -9.38 7.68 -17.83
N ILE A 192 -9.19 7.90 -19.14
CA ILE A 192 -10.00 8.82 -19.96
C ILE A 192 -11.47 8.40 -20.04
N GLU A 193 -11.77 7.11 -19.81
CA GLU A 193 -13.12 6.56 -19.78
C GLU A 193 -13.96 6.97 -18.58
N LEU A 194 -13.34 7.43 -17.49
CA LEU A 194 -14.05 7.71 -16.24
C LEU A 194 -14.99 8.91 -16.35
N ASP A 195 -16.15 8.79 -15.74
CA ASP A 195 -17.00 9.95 -15.49
C ASP A 195 -16.24 11.01 -14.69
N GLY A 196 -16.41 12.28 -15.05
CA GLY A 196 -15.68 13.37 -14.39
C GLY A 196 -14.24 13.58 -14.88
N PHE A 197 -13.76 12.85 -15.92
CA PHE A 197 -12.43 13.07 -16.49
C PHE A 197 -12.20 14.52 -16.94
N ALA A 198 -13.16 15.13 -17.64
CA ALA A 198 -13.06 16.52 -18.08
C ALA A 198 -12.97 17.51 -16.90
N ASP A 199 -13.77 17.29 -15.86
CA ASP A 199 -13.75 18.10 -14.63
C ASP A 199 -12.41 17.97 -13.89
N TYR A 200 -11.83 16.76 -13.91
CA TYR A 200 -10.51 16.52 -13.35
C TYR A 200 -9.42 17.27 -14.12
N LEU A 201 -9.43 17.22 -15.46
CA LEU A 201 -8.46 17.96 -16.27
C LEU A 201 -8.57 19.47 -16.09
N GLN A 202 -9.78 19.99 -15.91
CA GLN A 202 -9.96 21.40 -15.58
C GLN A 202 -9.28 21.77 -14.24
N LYS A 203 -9.47 20.95 -13.19
CA LYS A 203 -8.82 21.15 -11.89
C LYS A 203 -7.29 21.05 -12.00
N LEU A 204 -6.80 20.03 -12.71
CA LEU A 204 -5.37 19.86 -12.97
C LEU A 204 -4.78 21.06 -13.71
N GLY A 205 -5.47 21.56 -14.73
CA GLY A 205 -5.09 22.74 -15.47
C GLY A 205 -5.01 23.98 -14.59
N MET A 206 -5.98 24.17 -13.69
CA MET A 206 -6.00 25.31 -12.73
C MET A 206 -4.78 25.30 -11.80
N VAL A 207 -4.43 24.14 -11.22
CA VAL A 207 -3.28 24.05 -10.30
C VAL A 207 -1.93 24.06 -11.00
N ALA A 208 -1.89 23.72 -12.29
CA ALA A 208 -0.69 23.74 -13.12
C ALA A 208 -0.52 25.03 -13.94
N ASP A 209 -1.51 25.93 -13.89
CA ASP A 209 -1.58 27.15 -14.73
C ASP A 209 -1.47 26.85 -16.23
N VAL A 210 -2.18 25.79 -16.69
CA VAL A 210 -2.21 25.33 -18.08
C VAL A 210 -3.64 25.08 -18.53
N GLU A 211 -4.09 25.67 -19.63
CA GLU A 211 -5.36 25.32 -20.26
C GLU A 211 -5.21 24.02 -21.07
N ILE A 212 -5.78 22.91 -20.53
CA ILE A 212 -5.64 21.58 -21.13
C ILE A 212 -6.70 21.37 -22.22
N THR A 213 -6.31 21.61 -23.47
CA THR A 213 -7.16 21.41 -24.67
C THR A 213 -6.54 20.45 -25.68
N ARG A 214 -5.26 20.09 -25.48
CA ARG A 214 -4.49 19.15 -26.32
C ARG A 214 -3.68 18.20 -25.46
N PHE A 215 -3.23 17.11 -26.04
CA PHE A 215 -2.46 16.07 -25.34
C PHE A 215 -1.17 16.63 -24.74
N HIS A 216 -0.40 17.43 -25.48
CA HIS A 216 0.83 18.02 -24.93
C HIS A 216 0.57 19.04 -23.81
N HIS A 217 -0.61 19.69 -23.74
CA HIS A 217 -0.98 20.53 -22.61
C HIS A 217 -1.18 19.69 -21.34
N LEU A 218 -1.81 18.49 -21.47
CA LEU A 218 -1.91 17.54 -20.37
C LEU A 218 -0.53 17.14 -19.86
N LEU A 219 0.38 16.76 -20.77
CA LEU A 219 1.75 16.38 -20.41
C LEU A 219 2.50 17.55 -19.73
N SER A 220 2.33 18.78 -20.20
CA SER A 220 2.93 19.97 -19.59
C SER A 220 2.39 20.23 -18.18
N ALA A 221 1.07 20.06 -17.98
CA ALA A 221 0.46 20.20 -16.67
C ALA A 221 0.97 19.13 -15.70
N LEU A 222 1.06 17.87 -16.15
CA LEU A 222 1.61 16.77 -15.35
C LEU A 222 3.09 16.99 -15.01
N ASP A 223 3.90 17.49 -15.95
CA ASP A 223 5.33 17.77 -15.70
C ASP A 223 5.55 18.86 -14.66
N SER A 224 4.74 19.93 -14.72
CA SER A 224 4.72 20.97 -13.69
C SER A 224 4.41 20.40 -12.31
N ARG A 225 3.42 19.50 -12.22
CA ARG A 225 3.02 18.87 -10.96
C ARG A 225 4.04 17.82 -10.48
N LEU A 226 4.66 17.06 -11.38
CA LEU A 226 5.78 16.16 -11.04
C LEU A 226 6.95 16.92 -10.40
N THR A 227 7.28 18.09 -10.96
CA THR A 227 8.31 18.98 -10.39
C THR A 227 7.91 19.43 -8.98
N HIS A 228 6.64 19.86 -8.80
CA HIS A 228 6.12 20.24 -7.49
C HIS A 228 6.24 19.10 -6.46
N PHE A 229 5.85 17.86 -6.82
CA PHE A 229 5.99 16.71 -5.94
C PHE A 229 7.45 16.36 -5.62
N ASN A 230 8.32 16.43 -6.63
CA ASN A 230 9.75 16.18 -6.44
C ASN A 230 10.38 17.17 -5.44
N ASP A 231 10.00 18.45 -5.53
CA ASP A 231 10.46 19.52 -4.63
C ASP A 231 9.95 19.31 -3.17
N HIS A 232 8.85 18.57 -3.00
CA HIS A 232 8.32 18.16 -1.70
C HIS A 232 8.82 16.79 -1.24
N GLY A 233 9.86 16.24 -1.90
CA GLY A 233 10.51 15.01 -1.46
C GLY A 233 9.91 13.72 -1.97
N CYS A 234 8.96 13.76 -2.91
CA CYS A 234 8.42 12.56 -3.55
C CYS A 234 9.52 11.66 -4.12
N ARG A 235 9.39 10.35 -3.92
CA ARG A 235 10.35 9.34 -4.39
C ARG A 235 9.68 8.20 -5.14
N GLY A 236 8.37 8.22 -5.25
CA GLY A 236 7.64 7.14 -5.92
C GLY A 236 6.29 7.57 -6.46
N ALA A 237 5.87 6.85 -7.48
CA ALA A 237 4.53 6.89 -8.03
C ALA A 237 3.78 5.62 -7.64
N ASP A 238 2.48 5.73 -7.45
CA ASP A 238 1.58 4.63 -7.19
C ASP A 238 0.42 4.67 -8.20
N HIS A 239 0.10 3.52 -8.77
CA HIS A 239 -0.98 3.37 -9.75
C HIS A 239 -1.92 2.24 -9.32
N GLY A 240 -3.20 2.55 -9.17
CA GLY A 240 -4.26 1.56 -8.99
C GLY A 240 -4.84 1.15 -10.34
N ILE A 241 -4.46 -0.02 -10.82
CA ILE A 241 -4.82 -0.52 -12.15
C ILE A 241 -5.74 -1.73 -12.02
N GLU A 242 -7.03 -1.55 -12.24
CA GLU A 242 -8.01 -2.64 -12.18
C GLU A 242 -7.73 -3.69 -13.28
N VAL A 243 -7.36 -3.20 -14.48
CA VAL A 243 -6.97 -4.02 -15.63
C VAL A 243 -5.87 -3.29 -16.38
N VAL A 244 -4.73 -3.94 -16.56
CA VAL A 244 -3.68 -3.39 -17.41
C VAL A 244 -4.22 -3.30 -18.84
N ARG A 245 -4.12 -2.13 -19.43
CA ARG A 245 -4.46 -1.87 -20.83
C ARG A 245 -3.20 -1.54 -21.59
N TYR A 246 -3.06 -2.12 -22.77
CA TYR A 246 -2.02 -1.75 -23.71
C TYR A 246 -2.60 -1.66 -25.11
N ALA A 247 -2.22 -0.63 -25.83
CA ALA A 247 -2.42 -0.51 -27.26
C ALA A 247 -1.26 0.31 -27.84
N PRO A 248 -0.88 0.09 -29.12
CA PRO A 248 0.15 0.88 -29.78
C PRO A 248 -0.18 2.37 -29.68
N ILE A 249 0.81 3.17 -29.32
CA ILE A 249 0.66 4.62 -29.14
C ILE A 249 0.45 5.27 -30.51
N PRO A 250 -0.70 5.93 -30.74
CA PRO A 250 -0.97 6.60 -32.01
C PRO A 250 -0.19 7.93 -32.13
N SER A 251 -0.37 8.63 -33.25
CA SER A 251 0.23 9.95 -33.42
C SER A 251 -0.31 10.98 -32.39
N GLU A 252 0.46 12.02 -32.13
CA GLU A 252 0.02 13.12 -31.25
C GLU A 252 -1.28 13.76 -31.76
N SER A 253 -1.44 13.90 -33.07
CA SER A 253 -2.69 14.42 -33.65
C SER A 253 -3.90 13.54 -33.40
N ASP A 254 -3.72 12.20 -33.34
CA ASP A 254 -4.79 11.27 -33.00
C ASP A 254 -5.13 11.35 -31.51
N LEU A 255 -4.11 11.46 -30.63
CA LEU A 255 -4.31 11.68 -29.18
C LEU A 255 -5.03 13.01 -28.91
N ASP A 256 -4.70 14.07 -29.63
CA ASP A 256 -5.43 15.34 -29.57
C ASP A 256 -6.89 15.19 -29.99
N ALA A 257 -7.18 14.42 -31.02
CA ALA A 257 -8.54 14.15 -31.47
C ALA A 257 -9.32 13.34 -30.42
N LEU A 258 -8.72 12.30 -29.82
CA LEU A 258 -9.34 11.53 -28.75
C LEU A 258 -9.67 12.42 -27.55
N LEU A 259 -8.71 13.23 -27.09
CA LEU A 259 -8.91 14.14 -25.96
C LEU A 259 -10.03 15.14 -26.27
N THR A 260 -10.03 15.75 -27.45
CA THR A 260 -11.06 16.73 -27.86
C THR A 260 -12.45 16.09 -27.86
N ARG A 261 -12.61 14.89 -28.42
CA ARG A 261 -13.88 14.17 -28.41
C ARG A 261 -14.36 13.89 -26.99
N ARG A 262 -13.46 13.44 -26.12
CA ARG A 262 -13.79 13.16 -24.72
C ARG A 262 -14.19 14.42 -23.93
N LEU A 263 -13.47 15.53 -24.13
CA LEU A 263 -13.81 16.82 -23.53
C LEU A 263 -15.17 17.35 -23.99
N ASN A 264 -15.59 17.01 -25.21
CA ASN A 264 -16.94 17.31 -25.74
C ASN A 264 -18.02 16.32 -25.26
N GLY A 265 -17.68 15.38 -24.36
CA GLY A 265 -18.63 14.43 -23.78
C GLY A 265 -18.87 13.17 -24.60
N GLU A 266 -18.08 12.89 -25.64
CA GLU A 266 -18.21 11.67 -26.42
C GLU A 266 -17.67 10.46 -25.63
N THR A 267 -18.31 9.31 -25.83
CA THR A 267 -17.81 8.01 -25.34
C THR A 267 -16.78 7.48 -26.31
N LEU A 268 -15.59 7.11 -25.83
CA LEU A 268 -14.54 6.48 -26.60
C LEU A 268 -14.66 4.96 -26.56
N THR A 269 -14.12 4.29 -27.57
CA THR A 269 -14.02 2.83 -27.60
C THR A 269 -12.94 2.33 -26.63
N ASP A 270 -12.99 1.06 -26.24
CA ASP A 270 -11.97 0.44 -25.38
C ASP A 270 -10.55 0.55 -25.96
N LEU A 271 -10.40 0.43 -27.29
CA LEU A 271 -9.12 0.60 -27.96
C LEU A 271 -8.61 2.04 -27.84
N GLU A 272 -9.45 3.04 -28.07
CA GLU A 272 -9.10 4.45 -27.96
C GLU A 272 -8.72 4.81 -26.51
N CYS A 273 -9.45 4.27 -25.54
CA CYS A 273 -9.10 4.44 -24.12
C CYS A 273 -7.75 3.78 -23.79
N ALA A 274 -7.48 2.59 -24.32
CA ALA A 274 -6.20 1.91 -24.13
C ALA A 274 -5.06 2.68 -24.78
N GLN A 275 -5.22 3.22 -26.00
CA GLN A 275 -4.22 4.03 -26.68
C GLN A 275 -3.84 5.27 -25.90
N PHE A 276 -4.85 6.01 -25.41
CA PHE A 276 -4.62 7.20 -24.60
C PHE A 276 -3.94 6.86 -23.27
N SER A 277 -4.46 5.86 -22.56
CA SER A 277 -3.91 5.41 -21.29
C SER A 277 -2.46 4.94 -21.41
N THR A 278 -2.14 4.14 -22.45
CA THR A 278 -0.77 3.68 -22.72
C THR A 278 0.16 4.86 -22.97
N ALA A 279 -0.24 5.84 -23.81
CA ALA A 279 0.56 7.02 -24.13
C ALA A 279 0.93 7.81 -22.87
N VAL A 280 -0.05 8.08 -21.99
CA VAL A 280 0.19 8.82 -20.75
C VAL A 280 1.04 8.01 -19.75
N GLN A 281 0.76 6.71 -19.55
CA GLN A 281 1.50 5.87 -18.62
C GLN A 281 2.97 5.68 -19.03
N VAL A 282 3.23 5.47 -20.34
CA VAL A 282 4.61 5.35 -20.86
C VAL A 282 5.37 6.66 -20.68
N TRP A 283 4.74 7.80 -20.99
CA TRP A 283 5.35 9.10 -20.77
C TRP A 283 5.66 9.34 -19.28
N LEU A 284 4.72 9.04 -18.39
CA LEU A 284 4.91 9.15 -16.94
C LEU A 284 6.05 8.26 -16.45
N GLY A 285 6.08 6.98 -16.86
CA GLY A 285 7.13 6.04 -16.47
C GLY A 285 8.53 6.54 -16.86
N LYS A 286 8.69 7.08 -18.07
CA LYS A 286 9.95 7.70 -18.53
C LYS A 286 10.32 8.93 -17.68
N ARG A 287 9.32 9.74 -17.27
CA ARG A 287 9.55 10.87 -16.35
C ARG A 287 9.99 10.39 -14.97
N TYR A 288 9.39 9.29 -14.45
CA TYR A 288 9.83 8.69 -13.19
C TYR A 288 11.28 8.21 -13.26
N ALA A 289 11.67 7.55 -14.35
CA ALA A 289 13.05 7.14 -14.56
C ALA A 289 14.01 8.34 -14.53
N ALA A 290 13.68 9.42 -15.25
CA ALA A 290 14.49 10.65 -15.27
C ALA A 290 14.61 11.33 -13.91
N MET A 291 13.59 11.21 -13.05
CA MET A 291 13.59 11.74 -11.68
C MET A 291 14.21 10.78 -10.65
N GLY A 292 14.50 9.53 -11.04
CA GLY A 292 14.96 8.49 -10.12
C GLY A 292 13.88 8.00 -9.15
N TRP A 293 12.60 8.14 -9.52
CA TRP A 293 11.47 7.66 -8.73
C TRP A 293 11.21 6.18 -8.95
N VAL A 294 10.55 5.56 -7.99
CA VAL A 294 10.02 4.20 -8.06
C VAL A 294 8.60 4.23 -8.62
N MET A 295 8.28 3.38 -9.58
CA MET A 295 6.93 3.17 -10.08
C MET A 295 6.31 1.95 -9.38
N GLN A 296 5.12 2.09 -8.78
CA GLN A 296 4.38 1.01 -8.14
C GLN A 296 3.09 0.76 -8.92
N LEU A 297 2.86 -0.48 -9.36
CA LEU A 297 1.66 -0.86 -10.10
C LEU A 297 0.83 -1.87 -9.29
N HIS A 298 -0.30 -1.43 -8.75
CA HIS A 298 -1.27 -2.24 -8.01
C HIS A 298 -2.35 -2.77 -8.97
N ILE A 299 -2.31 -4.08 -9.29
CA ILE A 299 -3.06 -4.65 -10.41
C ILE A 299 -4.11 -5.67 -9.91
N GLY A 300 -5.34 -5.56 -10.43
CA GLY A 300 -6.33 -6.64 -10.38
C GLY A 300 -7.43 -6.50 -9.33
N ALA A 301 -7.72 -5.30 -8.84
CA ALA A 301 -8.89 -5.06 -8.01
C ALA A 301 -10.17 -4.96 -8.86
N GLN A 302 -11.18 -5.76 -8.53
CA GLN A 302 -12.54 -5.60 -9.07
C GLN A 302 -13.35 -4.75 -8.11
N ARG A 303 -13.54 -3.48 -8.48
CA ARG A 303 -14.11 -2.45 -7.60
C ARG A 303 -15.63 -2.40 -7.62
N ASN A 304 -16.21 -2.00 -6.48
CA ASN A 304 -17.60 -1.59 -6.35
C ASN A 304 -18.62 -2.64 -6.85
N ASN A 305 -18.40 -3.90 -6.52
CA ASN A 305 -19.22 -5.03 -7.01
C ASN A 305 -20.69 -4.99 -6.57
N ASN A 306 -21.02 -4.21 -5.56
CA ASN A 306 -22.39 -4.03 -5.05
C ASN A 306 -22.89 -2.62 -5.34
N THR A 307 -23.60 -2.46 -6.45
CA THR A 307 -24.11 -1.16 -6.92
C THR A 307 -24.96 -0.44 -5.87
N ARG A 308 -25.85 -1.17 -5.16
CA ARG A 308 -26.69 -0.59 -4.11
C ARG A 308 -25.87 0.01 -2.97
N MET A 309 -24.81 -0.71 -2.55
CA MET A 309 -23.95 -0.24 -1.46
C MET A 309 -23.00 0.86 -1.93
N PHE A 310 -22.57 0.81 -3.18
CA PHE A 310 -21.80 1.91 -3.78
C PHE A 310 -22.58 3.22 -3.84
N GLN A 311 -23.87 3.16 -4.21
CA GLN A 311 -24.75 4.33 -4.19
C GLN A 311 -24.98 4.88 -2.77
N LEU A 312 -24.98 4.00 -1.77
CA LEU A 312 -25.20 4.39 -0.37
C LEU A 312 -23.93 4.94 0.32
N LEU A 313 -22.78 4.33 0.09
CA LEU A 313 -21.55 4.53 0.89
C LEU A 313 -20.36 5.06 0.06
N GLY A 314 -20.44 5.02 -1.26
CA GLY A 314 -19.32 5.36 -2.13
C GLY A 314 -18.29 4.24 -2.30
N ALA A 315 -17.14 4.61 -2.83
CA ALA A 315 -15.99 3.72 -3.02
C ALA A 315 -15.30 3.37 -1.68
N ASP A 316 -14.43 2.36 -1.72
CA ASP A 316 -13.61 1.92 -0.59
C ASP A 316 -14.40 1.53 0.68
N ALA A 317 -15.64 1.10 0.50
CA ALA A 317 -16.52 0.72 1.60
C ALA A 317 -16.54 -0.80 1.90
N GLY A 318 -15.62 -1.58 1.29
CA GLY A 318 -15.46 -3.02 1.53
C GLY A 318 -16.28 -3.93 0.59
N PHE A 319 -16.69 -3.43 -0.59
CA PHE A 319 -17.45 -4.18 -1.60
C PHE A 319 -16.63 -4.48 -2.86
N ASP A 320 -15.33 -4.64 -2.70
CA ASP A 320 -14.40 -4.99 -3.75
C ASP A 320 -13.98 -6.46 -3.65
N SER A 321 -13.44 -7.01 -4.72
CA SER A 321 -12.93 -8.38 -4.76
C SER A 321 -11.72 -8.52 -5.70
N ILE A 322 -11.16 -9.72 -5.73
CA ILE A 322 -10.10 -10.11 -6.64
C ILE A 322 -10.68 -10.27 -8.05
N SER A 323 -10.04 -9.67 -9.05
CA SER A 323 -10.34 -9.89 -10.47
C SER A 323 -9.66 -11.16 -10.97
N ASP A 324 -10.27 -11.83 -11.95
CA ASP A 324 -9.70 -12.98 -12.66
C ASP A 324 -9.28 -12.64 -14.10
N LYS A 325 -9.28 -11.37 -14.47
CA LYS A 325 -8.82 -10.91 -15.80
C LYS A 325 -7.33 -11.17 -15.96
N THR A 326 -6.95 -11.63 -17.15
CA THR A 326 -5.56 -11.81 -17.54
C THR A 326 -4.96 -10.50 -18.01
N PHE A 327 -3.65 -10.30 -17.80
CA PHE A 327 -2.97 -9.04 -18.15
C PHE A 327 -1.47 -9.21 -18.44
N ALA A 328 -0.96 -10.44 -18.53
CA ALA A 328 0.48 -10.69 -18.70
C ALA A 328 1.02 -10.07 -20.00
N PHE A 329 0.25 -10.19 -21.09
CA PHE A 329 0.65 -9.64 -22.40
C PHE A 329 0.69 -8.11 -22.38
N GLU A 330 -0.34 -7.48 -21.88
CA GLU A 330 -0.46 -6.03 -21.79
C GLU A 330 0.60 -5.45 -20.86
N LEU A 331 0.87 -6.10 -19.72
CA LEU A 331 1.89 -5.68 -18.77
C LEU A 331 3.29 -5.75 -19.39
N ALA A 332 3.62 -6.86 -20.08
CA ALA A 332 4.90 -7.01 -20.75
C ALA A 332 5.14 -5.88 -21.77
N HIS A 333 4.14 -5.58 -22.60
CA HIS A 333 4.26 -4.53 -23.59
C HIS A 333 4.34 -3.12 -22.99
N LEU A 334 3.57 -2.84 -21.92
CA LEU A 334 3.64 -1.56 -21.21
C LEU A 334 5.04 -1.31 -20.62
N LEU A 335 5.66 -2.33 -20.03
CA LEU A 335 7.01 -2.23 -19.50
C LEU A 335 8.05 -2.11 -20.64
N ASP A 336 7.90 -2.88 -21.70
CA ASP A 336 8.78 -2.88 -22.87
C ASP A 336 8.82 -1.52 -23.59
N GLU A 337 7.69 -0.83 -23.73
CA GLU A 337 7.63 0.53 -24.31
C GLU A 337 8.53 1.55 -23.60
N MET A 338 8.75 1.36 -22.32
CA MET A 338 9.68 2.19 -21.55
C MET A 338 11.11 1.64 -21.62
N ASP A 339 11.28 0.31 -21.62
CA ASP A 339 12.59 -0.33 -21.57
C ASP A 339 13.32 -0.28 -22.91
N GLN A 340 12.62 -0.23 -24.06
CA GLN A 340 13.22 -0.08 -25.40
C GLN A 340 14.16 1.14 -25.51
N SER A 341 13.87 2.21 -24.78
CA SER A 341 14.73 3.41 -24.69
C SER A 341 15.60 3.43 -23.42
N ASN A 342 15.64 2.32 -22.66
CA ASN A 342 16.31 2.24 -21.35
C ASN A 342 15.79 3.28 -20.34
N GLU A 343 14.49 3.56 -20.40
CA GLU A 343 13.79 4.54 -19.54
C GLU A 343 12.74 3.88 -18.65
N LEU A 344 12.78 2.55 -18.46
CA LEU A 344 11.95 1.87 -17.47
C LEU A 344 12.50 2.20 -16.06
N PRO A 345 11.69 2.82 -15.18
CA PRO A 345 12.12 3.13 -13.81
C PRO A 345 12.27 1.85 -12.96
N ARG A 346 12.85 1.99 -11.76
CA ARG A 346 12.67 0.99 -10.72
C ARG A 346 11.17 0.77 -10.51
N THR A 347 10.73 -0.48 -10.60
CA THR A 347 9.29 -0.79 -10.65
C THR A 347 8.93 -1.89 -9.66
N ILE A 348 7.85 -1.70 -8.89
CA ILE A 348 7.26 -2.72 -8.04
C ILE A 348 5.91 -3.12 -8.62
N LEU A 349 5.74 -4.42 -8.87
CA LEU A 349 4.51 -5.00 -9.41
C LEU A 349 3.77 -5.74 -8.30
N TYR A 350 2.51 -5.39 -8.08
CA TYR A 350 1.61 -6.09 -7.16
C TYR A 350 0.47 -6.73 -7.92
N CYS A 351 0.17 -8.00 -7.64
CA CYS A 351 -1.05 -8.63 -8.13
C CYS A 351 -2.00 -8.95 -6.96
N LEU A 352 -3.28 -8.73 -7.19
CA LEU A 352 -4.30 -9.06 -6.20
C LEU A 352 -4.69 -10.54 -6.27
N ASN A 353 -4.65 -11.14 -7.46
CA ASN A 353 -4.96 -12.55 -7.63
C ASN A 353 -3.72 -13.43 -7.40
N PRO A 354 -3.70 -14.28 -6.35
CA PRO A 354 -2.54 -15.14 -6.08
C PRO A 354 -2.29 -16.19 -7.17
N ARG A 355 -3.25 -16.44 -8.08
CA ARG A 355 -3.04 -17.23 -9.30
C ARG A 355 -1.92 -16.67 -10.18
N ASP A 356 -1.70 -15.36 -10.12
CA ASP A 356 -0.77 -14.65 -10.99
C ASP A 356 0.63 -14.50 -10.36
N ASN A 357 0.89 -15.10 -9.18
CA ASN A 357 2.17 -14.97 -8.47
C ASN A 357 3.36 -15.45 -9.31
N GLU A 358 3.28 -16.66 -9.94
CA GLU A 358 4.36 -17.19 -10.77
C GLU A 358 4.54 -16.35 -12.04
N MET A 359 3.44 -15.88 -12.63
CA MET A 359 3.49 -15.00 -13.79
C MET A 359 4.23 -13.70 -13.43
N MET A 360 3.91 -13.07 -12.28
CA MET A 360 4.59 -11.87 -11.80
C MET A 360 6.07 -12.13 -11.50
N ALA A 361 6.37 -13.20 -10.79
CA ALA A 361 7.74 -13.56 -10.42
C ALA A 361 8.63 -13.87 -11.65
N THR A 362 8.04 -14.36 -12.75
CA THR A 362 8.76 -14.53 -14.03
C THR A 362 8.82 -13.23 -14.81
N MET A 363 7.77 -12.40 -14.80
CA MET A 363 7.73 -11.11 -15.48
C MET A 363 8.85 -10.17 -15.04
N ILE A 364 9.10 -10.08 -13.74
CA ILE A 364 10.17 -9.20 -13.21
C ILE A 364 11.56 -9.58 -13.75
N GLY A 365 11.79 -10.85 -14.08
CA GLY A 365 13.06 -11.34 -14.62
C GLY A 365 13.39 -10.78 -16.00
N ASN A 366 12.37 -10.37 -16.80
CA ASN A 366 12.55 -9.88 -18.16
C ASN A 366 13.18 -8.48 -18.20
N PHE A 367 13.06 -7.69 -17.13
CA PHE A 367 13.41 -6.27 -17.10
C PHE A 367 14.44 -5.92 -16.02
N GLN A 368 15.25 -6.91 -15.58
CA GLN A 368 16.38 -6.68 -14.68
C GLN A 368 17.58 -6.13 -15.44
N GLY A 369 18.44 -5.37 -14.77
CA GLY A 369 19.69 -4.90 -15.37
C GLY A 369 20.05 -3.47 -15.00
N GLY A 370 20.95 -2.89 -15.79
CA GLY A 370 21.39 -1.50 -15.59
C GLY A 370 22.22 -1.25 -14.33
N GLY A 371 22.76 -2.30 -13.67
CA GLY A 371 23.52 -2.17 -12.43
C GLY A 371 22.66 -1.95 -11.18
N ILE A 372 21.35 -1.99 -11.29
CA ILE A 372 20.39 -1.82 -10.17
C ILE A 372 19.96 -3.20 -9.70
N ALA A 373 20.34 -3.59 -8.50
CA ALA A 373 19.91 -4.85 -7.90
C ALA A 373 18.39 -4.83 -7.67
N GLY A 374 17.69 -5.85 -8.18
CA GLY A 374 16.23 -5.94 -8.07
C GLY A 374 15.49 -4.76 -8.70
N LYS A 375 15.95 -4.29 -9.90
CA LYS A 375 15.35 -3.14 -10.61
C LYS A 375 13.83 -3.24 -10.72
N VAL A 376 13.33 -4.43 -11.04
CA VAL A 376 11.90 -4.73 -11.04
C VAL A 376 11.62 -5.75 -9.94
N GLN A 377 10.67 -5.43 -9.08
CA GLN A 377 10.29 -6.17 -7.89
C GLN A 377 8.93 -6.84 -8.05
N PHE A 378 8.76 -8.02 -7.49
CA PHE A 378 7.45 -8.58 -7.18
C PHE A 378 7.11 -8.17 -5.74
N GLY A 379 6.15 -7.26 -5.58
CA GLY A 379 5.81 -6.64 -4.32
C GLY A 379 5.20 -7.59 -3.29
N SER A 380 5.07 -7.14 -2.06
CA SER A 380 4.49 -7.89 -0.95
C SER A 380 3.09 -8.40 -1.27
N GLY A 381 2.68 -9.48 -0.60
CA GLY A 381 1.28 -9.91 -0.60
C GLY A 381 0.39 -8.72 -0.28
N TRP A 382 -0.37 -8.27 -1.29
CA TRP A 382 -1.19 -7.07 -1.23
C TRP A 382 -2.62 -7.44 -0.85
N TRP A 383 -3.47 -6.49 -0.62
CA TRP A 383 -4.89 -6.57 -0.22
C TRP A 383 -5.53 -7.95 -0.45
N PHE A 384 -6.23 -8.51 0.52
CA PHE A 384 -6.67 -9.91 0.63
C PHE A 384 -5.55 -10.98 0.74
N ASN A 385 -4.32 -10.70 0.30
CA ASN A 385 -3.15 -11.58 0.42
C ASN A 385 -2.11 -11.06 1.43
N ASP A 386 -2.38 -9.97 2.11
CA ASP A 386 -1.58 -9.37 3.18
C ASP A 386 -1.73 -10.12 4.52
N GLN A 387 -1.97 -11.40 4.46
CA GLN A 387 -2.14 -12.33 5.56
C GLN A 387 -1.12 -13.48 5.46
N LYS A 388 -0.99 -14.29 6.53
CA LYS A 388 0.08 -15.28 6.69
C LYS A 388 0.33 -16.11 5.43
N ASP A 389 -0.72 -16.77 4.92
CA ASP A 389 -0.56 -17.71 3.80
C ASP A 389 -0.32 -16.99 2.46
N GLY A 390 -0.90 -15.80 2.28
CA GLY A 390 -0.70 -14.96 1.10
C GLY A 390 0.72 -14.40 1.04
N MET A 391 1.23 -13.85 2.16
CA MET A 391 2.61 -13.37 2.27
C MET A 391 3.61 -14.49 2.05
N GLN A 392 3.38 -15.65 2.68
CA GLN A 392 4.26 -16.81 2.54
C GLN A 392 4.31 -17.28 1.08
N ARG A 393 3.16 -17.47 0.42
CA ARG A 393 3.12 -17.87 -1.00
C ARG A 393 3.83 -16.88 -1.91
N GLN A 394 3.64 -15.57 -1.71
CA GLN A 394 4.33 -14.55 -2.51
C GLN A 394 5.85 -14.66 -2.35
N MET A 395 6.36 -14.76 -1.11
CA MET A 395 7.80 -14.87 -0.85
C MET A 395 8.39 -16.20 -1.37
N GLU A 396 7.67 -17.31 -1.25
CA GLU A 396 8.08 -18.62 -1.80
C GLU A 396 8.22 -18.54 -3.34
N GLN A 397 7.23 -17.96 -4.03
CA GLN A 397 7.32 -17.80 -5.49
C GLN A 397 8.46 -16.88 -5.91
N LEU A 398 8.63 -15.77 -5.19
CA LEU A 398 9.75 -14.86 -5.44
C LEU A 398 11.10 -15.55 -5.21
N SER A 399 11.23 -16.38 -4.17
CA SER A 399 12.49 -17.09 -3.87
C SER A 399 12.89 -18.10 -4.95
N GLN A 400 11.90 -18.71 -5.61
CA GLN A 400 12.12 -19.74 -6.62
C GLN A 400 12.39 -19.18 -8.01
N LEU A 401 11.83 -18.02 -8.34
CA LEU A 401 11.82 -17.45 -9.69
C LEU A 401 12.58 -16.12 -9.78
N GLY A 402 12.97 -15.54 -8.65
CA GLY A 402 13.75 -14.32 -8.52
C GLY A 402 14.77 -14.40 -7.38
N LEU A 403 15.06 -13.28 -6.73
CA LEU A 403 15.99 -13.20 -5.61
C LEU A 403 15.30 -12.63 -4.37
N LEU A 404 14.88 -13.49 -3.45
CA LEU A 404 14.25 -13.09 -2.19
C LEU A 404 15.15 -12.13 -1.38
N SER A 405 16.48 -12.27 -1.44
CA SER A 405 17.42 -11.38 -0.76
C SER A 405 17.35 -9.91 -1.20
N GLN A 406 16.81 -9.64 -2.39
CA GLN A 406 16.62 -8.27 -2.91
C GLN A 406 15.20 -7.73 -2.68
N PHE A 407 14.35 -8.49 -2.01
CA PHE A 407 12.96 -8.11 -1.79
C PHE A 407 12.85 -6.84 -0.93
N VAL A 408 12.05 -5.87 -1.36
CA VAL A 408 11.82 -4.60 -0.66
C VAL A 408 10.92 -4.72 0.58
N GLY A 409 10.41 -5.91 0.86
CA GLY A 409 9.67 -6.21 2.08
C GLY A 409 8.26 -5.64 2.12
N MET A 410 7.78 -5.44 3.36
CA MET A 410 6.40 -5.08 3.70
C MET A 410 6.14 -3.58 3.58
N LEU A 411 4.91 -3.25 3.23
CA LEU A 411 4.26 -1.94 3.32
C LEU A 411 2.90 -2.13 4.01
N THR A 412 2.33 -1.09 4.59
CA THR A 412 1.04 -1.24 5.31
C THR A 412 -0.17 -1.17 4.38
N ASP A 413 -0.11 -0.37 3.33
CA ASP A 413 -1.26 -0.04 2.46
C ASP A 413 -2.51 0.34 3.28
N SER A 414 -2.32 1.06 4.38
CA SER A 414 -3.35 1.28 5.39
C SER A 414 -3.61 2.76 5.67
N ARG A 415 -4.85 3.02 6.09
CA ARG A 415 -5.31 4.32 6.61
C ARG A 415 -5.15 4.45 8.13
N SER A 416 -4.75 3.38 8.83
CA SER A 416 -4.69 3.33 10.29
C SER A 416 -3.27 3.34 10.81
N PHE A 417 -2.98 4.21 11.80
CA PHE A 417 -1.70 4.25 12.52
C PHE A 417 -1.42 2.95 13.29
N LEU A 418 -2.45 2.19 13.66
CA LEU A 418 -2.29 0.90 14.33
C LEU A 418 -1.79 -0.21 13.40
N SER A 419 -1.87 -0.02 12.08
CA SER A 419 -1.44 -1.00 11.08
C SER A 419 0.06 -1.18 10.98
N TYR A 420 0.88 -0.38 11.66
CA TYR A 420 2.32 -0.60 11.76
C TYR A 420 2.67 -1.96 12.38
N THR A 421 1.78 -2.55 13.17
CA THR A 421 1.90 -3.94 13.67
C THR A 421 1.96 -4.99 12.56
N ARG A 422 1.52 -4.67 11.34
CA ARG A 422 1.63 -5.56 10.18
C ARG A 422 3.08 -5.79 9.77
N HIS A 423 4.00 -4.84 10.04
CA HIS A 423 5.43 -5.06 9.85
C HIS A 423 5.96 -6.14 10.79
N GLU A 424 5.55 -6.16 12.07
CA GLU A 424 5.88 -7.24 12.99
C GLU A 424 5.31 -8.58 12.50
N TYR A 425 4.06 -8.60 12.06
CA TYR A 425 3.41 -9.78 11.52
C TYR A 425 4.18 -10.37 10.33
N PHE A 426 4.53 -9.53 9.37
CA PHE A 426 5.35 -9.90 8.21
C PHE A 426 6.71 -10.45 8.61
N ARG A 427 7.43 -9.75 9.50
CA ARG A 427 8.78 -10.15 9.96
C ARG A 427 8.77 -11.52 10.61
N ARG A 428 7.73 -11.82 11.39
CA ARG A 428 7.56 -13.16 12.01
C ARG A 428 7.33 -14.24 10.96
N ILE A 429 6.52 -13.98 9.94
CA ILE A 429 6.25 -14.91 8.84
C ILE A 429 7.53 -15.15 8.03
N LEU A 430 8.29 -14.12 7.69
CA LEU A 430 9.57 -14.22 7.00
C LEU A 430 10.56 -15.08 7.80
N CYS A 431 10.76 -14.77 9.08
CA CYS A 431 11.68 -15.50 9.94
C CYS A 431 11.26 -16.96 10.13
N ASP A 432 9.96 -17.24 10.26
CA ASP A 432 9.45 -18.60 10.37
C ASP A 432 9.68 -19.41 9.08
N MET A 433 9.46 -18.80 7.94
CA MET A 433 9.70 -19.42 6.62
C MET A 433 11.18 -19.78 6.44
N LEU A 434 12.08 -18.83 6.65
CA LEU A 434 13.53 -19.06 6.55
C LEU A 434 14.03 -20.04 7.61
N GLY A 435 13.51 -19.94 8.83
CA GLY A 435 13.84 -20.87 9.90
C GLY A 435 13.44 -22.31 9.57
N ARG A 436 12.28 -22.53 8.97
CA ARG A 436 11.85 -23.86 8.50
C ARG A 436 12.76 -24.41 7.40
N TRP A 437 13.14 -23.57 6.42
CA TRP A 437 14.08 -23.99 5.38
C TRP A 437 15.44 -24.39 5.95
N ALA A 438 15.94 -23.62 6.93
CA ALA A 438 17.22 -23.94 7.59
C ALA A 438 17.15 -25.23 8.41
N GLU A 439 16.09 -25.42 9.21
CA GLU A 439 15.90 -26.63 10.02
C GLU A 439 15.66 -27.89 9.17
N ASN A 440 15.05 -27.72 7.98
CA ASN A 440 14.86 -28.80 7.02
C ASN A 440 16.10 -29.09 6.16
N GLY A 441 17.16 -28.29 6.27
CA GLY A 441 18.37 -28.45 5.45
C GLY A 441 18.22 -27.97 4.00
N GLU A 442 17.20 -27.18 3.70
CA GLU A 442 16.96 -26.59 2.37
C GLU A 442 17.90 -25.42 2.10
N VAL A 443 18.33 -24.71 3.17
CA VAL A 443 19.33 -23.66 3.15
C VAL A 443 20.31 -23.87 4.32
N PRO A 444 21.56 -23.31 4.25
CA PRO A 444 22.47 -23.37 5.38
C PRO A 444 21.88 -22.72 6.64
N ASN A 445 21.97 -23.39 7.79
CA ASN A 445 21.64 -22.79 9.08
C ASN A 445 22.81 -21.92 9.56
N ASP A 446 23.03 -20.82 8.87
CA ASP A 446 24.14 -19.88 9.09
C ASP A 446 23.60 -18.47 9.29
N MET A 447 23.69 -17.96 10.53
CA MET A 447 23.22 -16.63 10.90
C MET A 447 24.00 -15.51 10.20
N SER A 448 25.25 -15.76 9.79
CA SER A 448 26.03 -14.76 9.03
C SER A 448 25.50 -14.54 7.60
N LEU A 449 24.69 -15.47 7.08
CA LEU A 449 24.00 -15.34 5.80
C LEU A 449 22.55 -14.90 5.99
N LEU A 450 21.82 -15.58 6.90
CA LEU A 450 20.36 -15.38 7.08
C LEU A 450 20.05 -14.07 7.83
N GLY A 451 20.87 -13.69 8.81
CA GLY A 451 20.65 -12.48 9.60
C GLY A 451 20.65 -11.19 8.75
N PRO A 452 21.74 -10.90 8.01
CA PRO A 452 21.80 -9.75 7.12
C PRO A 452 20.70 -9.74 6.05
N MET A 453 20.34 -10.91 5.50
CA MET A 453 19.24 -11.02 4.55
C MET A 453 17.89 -10.61 5.17
N VAL A 454 17.63 -11.04 6.41
CA VAL A 454 16.41 -10.65 7.14
C VAL A 454 16.39 -9.16 7.43
N GLU A 455 17.51 -8.58 7.88
CA GLU A 455 17.65 -7.13 8.14
C GLU A 455 17.38 -6.31 6.86
N ASP A 456 17.95 -6.75 5.75
CA ASP A 456 17.77 -6.11 4.45
C ASP A 456 16.31 -6.18 3.97
N ILE A 457 15.66 -7.34 4.05
CA ILE A 457 14.25 -7.47 3.67
C ILE A 457 13.32 -6.67 4.61
N CYS A 458 13.65 -6.61 5.90
CA CYS A 458 12.83 -5.89 6.87
C CYS A 458 12.98 -4.36 6.78
N PHE A 459 14.08 -3.85 6.21
CA PHE A 459 14.38 -2.42 6.20
C PHE A 459 15.35 -1.98 5.10
N GLY A 460 16.55 -2.60 5.03
CA GLY A 460 17.67 -2.09 4.22
C GLY A 460 17.34 -1.98 2.73
N ASN A 461 16.68 -2.99 2.17
CA ASN A 461 16.33 -3.02 0.75
C ASN A 461 15.37 -1.89 0.38
N ALA A 462 14.27 -1.70 1.13
CA ALA A 462 13.32 -0.63 0.86
C ALA A 462 13.99 0.75 0.93
N LYS A 463 14.79 0.97 1.98
CA LYS A 463 15.52 2.24 2.13
C LYS A 463 16.43 2.53 0.94
N ARG A 464 17.28 1.58 0.54
CA ARG A 464 18.16 1.73 -0.63
C ARG A 464 17.34 1.96 -1.91
N TYR A 465 16.30 1.17 -2.12
CA TYR A 465 15.49 1.20 -3.33
C TYR A 465 14.79 2.54 -3.58
N PHE A 466 14.38 3.23 -2.51
CA PHE A 466 13.70 4.53 -2.61
C PHE A 466 14.63 5.74 -2.42
N GLU A 467 15.75 5.61 -1.68
CA GLU A 467 16.63 6.75 -1.37
C GLU A 467 17.84 6.86 -2.30
N GLU A 468 18.37 5.74 -2.81
CA GLU A 468 19.50 5.78 -3.74
C GLU A 468 19.04 6.24 -5.12
N ARG A 469 19.62 7.33 -5.60
CA ARG A 469 19.43 7.76 -7.00
C ARG A 469 20.33 6.91 -7.89
N ALA A 470 19.75 6.35 -8.95
CA ALA A 470 20.49 5.59 -9.94
C ALA A 470 21.45 6.49 -10.74
#